data_d9991b89c0cfae0530f8a16eaf142f06
#
_entry.id   d9991b89c0cfae0530f8a16eaf142f06
#
_cell.length_a   1.000
_cell.length_b   1.000
_cell.length_c   1.000
_cell.angle_alpha   90.00
_cell.angle_beta   90.00
_cell.angle_gamma   90.00
#
_symmetry.space_group_name_H-M   'P 1'
#
loop_
_entity.id
_entity.type
_entity.pdbx_description
1 polymer ?
#
loop_
_entity_poly.entity_id
_entity_poly.type
_entity_poly.pdbx_seq_one_letter_code
_entity_poly.pdbx_strand_id
1 'polypeptide(L)'
;MRSTGVKMLLAVAGVVAAGILVGLYVSKLTGLAGSAAYTWPVQQGANGAEVNITIQTVAAVGPTLSPNPEWVSYLIRDTSGQWKRQTVWKLPAHATVHVTIYNFDGASGLRNAYLARPQGVDGNQIVVDGKAMKALPPEDASHTFAVPQLGVIIPVAPVGDDAPNQCEYAPCPMSTAHRTETFTFHTKAPGHYRWQCFVPCAAGWIDGFGGPMQTIGYMDGFLDIT
;
A
#
# COMPACT_ATOMS: atom_id res chain seq x y z
N MET A 1 -11.71 25.04 48.56
CA MET A 1 -10.48 25.13 47.70
C MET A 1 -9.73 23.83 47.70
N ARG A 2 -9.50 23.19 46.55
CA ARG A 2 -8.68 21.96 46.51
C ARG A 2 -7.24 22.31 46.85
N SER A 3 -6.56 21.50 47.70
CA SER A 3 -5.16 21.73 48.10
C SER A 3 -4.24 21.68 46.86
N THR A 4 -3.10 22.38 46.89
CA THR A 4 -2.11 22.41 45.84
C THR A 4 -1.64 20.98 45.45
N GLY A 5 -1.54 20.08 46.43
CA GLY A 5 -1.21 18.67 46.21
C GLY A 5 -2.23 17.92 45.31
N VAL A 6 -3.53 18.16 45.53
CA VAL A 6 -4.58 17.55 44.69
C VAL A 6 -4.52 18.06 43.24
N LYS A 7 -4.24 19.35 43.04
CA LYS A 7 -4.08 19.91 41.70
C LYS A 7 -2.89 19.34 40.96
N MET A 8 -1.76 19.19 41.65
CA MET A 8 -0.56 18.53 41.09
C MET A 8 -0.82 17.08 40.72
N LEU A 9 -1.47 16.32 41.60
CA LEU A 9 -1.81 14.91 41.32
C LEU A 9 -2.70 14.78 40.10
N LEU A 10 -3.71 15.65 39.95
CA LEU A 10 -4.59 15.65 38.78
C LEU A 10 -3.87 16.04 37.51
N ALA A 11 -2.93 16.99 37.57
CA ALA A 11 -2.13 17.38 36.41
C ALA A 11 -1.21 16.23 35.95
N VAL A 12 -0.52 15.58 36.90
CA VAL A 12 0.33 14.41 36.58
C VAL A 12 -0.49 13.26 36.02
N ALA A 13 -1.64 12.94 36.62
CA ALA A 13 -2.56 11.92 36.10
C ALA A 13 -3.04 12.23 34.69
N GLY A 14 -3.37 13.51 34.39
CA GLY A 14 -3.76 13.96 33.05
C GLY A 14 -2.65 13.78 32.03
N VAL A 15 -1.41 14.15 32.35
CA VAL A 15 -0.26 13.98 31.47
C VAL A 15 0.01 12.50 31.18
N VAL A 16 -0.03 11.65 32.22
CA VAL A 16 0.15 10.19 32.06
C VAL A 16 -0.95 9.59 31.19
N ALA A 17 -2.21 9.96 31.42
CA ALA A 17 -3.32 9.48 30.61
C ALA A 17 -3.19 9.92 29.14
N ALA A 18 -2.81 11.18 28.88
CA ALA A 18 -2.56 11.67 27.52
C ALA A 18 -1.40 10.91 26.85
N GLY A 19 -0.31 10.67 27.56
CA GLY A 19 0.83 9.87 27.06
C GLY A 19 0.43 8.45 26.69
N ILE A 20 -0.38 7.78 27.52
CA ILE A 20 -0.90 6.43 27.24
C ILE A 20 -1.80 6.46 25.98
N LEU A 21 -2.71 7.43 25.86
CA LEU A 21 -3.60 7.54 24.71
C LEU A 21 -2.83 7.78 23.40
N VAL A 22 -1.82 8.66 23.44
CA VAL A 22 -0.93 8.88 22.28
C VAL A 22 -0.14 7.61 21.95
N GLY A 23 0.40 6.92 22.94
CA GLY A 23 1.12 5.67 22.74
C GLY A 23 0.24 4.57 22.13
N LEU A 24 -0.97 4.39 22.61
CA LEU A 24 -1.96 3.45 22.05
C LEU A 24 -2.35 3.83 20.61
N TYR A 25 -2.54 5.13 20.37
CA TYR A 25 -2.87 5.62 19.05
C TYR A 25 -1.74 5.37 18.04
N VAL A 26 -0.49 5.72 18.40
CA VAL A 26 0.69 5.44 17.57
C VAL A 26 0.85 3.94 17.32
N SER A 27 0.68 3.12 18.37
CA SER A 27 0.72 1.65 18.26
C SER A 27 -0.35 1.12 17.29
N LYS A 28 -1.54 1.71 17.29
CA LYS A 28 -2.61 1.33 16.35
C LYS A 28 -2.28 1.73 14.90
N LEU A 29 -1.70 2.92 14.70
CA LEU A 29 -1.27 3.39 13.37
C LEU A 29 -0.11 2.57 12.80
N THR A 30 0.80 2.12 13.67
CA THR A 30 1.98 1.33 13.28
C THR A 30 1.79 -0.17 13.44
N GLY A 31 0.57 -0.63 13.68
CA GLY A 31 0.23 -1.97 14.18
C GLY A 31 0.75 -3.18 13.39
N LEU A 32 1.24 -2.99 12.16
CA LEU A 32 1.99 -4.00 11.41
C LEU A 32 3.47 -3.66 11.24
N ALA A 33 3.94 -2.51 11.74
CA ALA A 33 5.37 -2.13 11.65
C ALA A 33 6.30 -3.11 12.37
N GLY A 34 5.77 -3.88 13.34
CA GLY A 34 6.49 -4.97 14.02
C GLY A 34 6.19 -6.36 13.45
N SER A 35 5.41 -6.48 12.40
CA SER A 35 5.18 -7.76 11.72
C SER A 35 6.45 -8.20 11.00
N ALA A 36 6.78 -9.48 11.09
CA ALA A 36 7.89 -10.02 10.31
C ALA A 36 7.67 -9.73 8.82
N ALA A 37 8.67 -9.17 8.16
CA ALA A 37 8.60 -8.88 6.74
C ALA A 37 8.34 -10.16 5.95
N TYR A 38 7.45 -10.08 4.95
CA TYR A 38 7.25 -11.18 4.01
C TYR A 38 8.47 -11.28 3.09
N THR A 39 9.13 -12.42 3.11
CA THR A 39 10.28 -12.69 2.23
C THR A 39 9.78 -13.28 0.93
N TRP A 40 9.96 -12.56 -0.16
CA TRP A 40 9.60 -13.03 -1.49
C TRP A 40 10.58 -14.10 -1.97
N PRO A 41 10.11 -15.14 -2.68
CA PRO A 41 10.98 -16.10 -3.35
C PRO A 41 11.88 -15.43 -4.37
N VAL A 42 13.15 -15.79 -4.36
CA VAL A 42 14.15 -15.28 -5.29
C VAL A 42 14.43 -16.33 -6.33
N GLN A 43 14.41 -15.95 -7.59
CA GLN A 43 14.84 -16.78 -8.73
C GLN A 43 16.17 -16.24 -9.28
N GLN A 44 16.94 -17.10 -9.93
CA GLN A 44 18.13 -16.67 -10.65
C GLN A 44 17.76 -16.47 -12.12
N GLY A 45 17.72 -15.23 -12.54
CA GLY A 45 17.52 -14.85 -13.94
C GLY A 45 18.84 -14.67 -14.67
N ALA A 46 18.75 -14.32 -15.95
CA ALA A 46 19.91 -14.09 -16.80
C ALA A 46 20.80 -12.93 -16.30
N ASN A 47 20.20 -11.94 -15.64
CA ASN A 47 20.86 -10.70 -15.19
C ASN A 47 21.00 -10.61 -13.67
N GLY A 48 20.83 -11.70 -12.94
CA GLY A 48 20.96 -11.74 -11.48
C GLY A 48 19.66 -12.17 -10.77
N ALA A 49 19.48 -11.73 -9.54
CA ALA A 49 18.32 -12.07 -8.74
C ALA A 49 17.03 -11.46 -9.33
N GLU A 50 16.00 -12.27 -9.44
CA GLU A 50 14.67 -11.86 -9.90
C GLU A 50 13.62 -12.22 -8.85
N VAL A 51 12.63 -11.33 -8.69
CA VAL A 51 11.51 -11.50 -7.76
C VAL A 51 10.21 -11.20 -8.49
N ASN A 52 9.22 -12.09 -8.35
CA ASN A 52 7.87 -11.88 -8.87
C ASN A 52 6.93 -11.53 -7.73
N ILE A 53 6.31 -10.38 -7.80
CA ILE A 53 5.34 -9.85 -6.82
C ILE A 53 3.96 -9.83 -7.45
N THR A 54 2.97 -10.39 -6.77
CA THR A 54 1.57 -10.33 -7.19
C THR A 54 0.75 -9.66 -6.09
N ILE A 55 0.01 -8.62 -6.47
CA ILE A 55 -0.75 -7.76 -5.56
C ILE A 55 -2.20 -7.66 -6.02
N GLN A 56 -3.14 -7.53 -5.09
CA GLN A 56 -4.44 -6.92 -5.33
C GLN A 56 -4.49 -5.53 -4.70
N THR A 57 -5.15 -4.60 -5.37
CA THR A 57 -5.57 -3.33 -4.79
C THR A 57 -7.10 -3.32 -4.75
N VAL A 58 -7.66 -3.08 -3.59
CA VAL A 58 -9.09 -3.28 -3.31
C VAL A 58 -9.68 -2.08 -2.60
N ALA A 59 -10.89 -1.68 -2.98
CA ALA A 59 -11.61 -0.56 -2.37
C ALA A 59 -11.93 -0.80 -0.89
N ALA A 60 -12.26 -2.06 -0.55
CA ALA A 60 -12.58 -2.46 0.81
C ALA A 60 -11.95 -3.81 1.15
N VAL A 61 -11.16 -3.83 2.23
CA VAL A 61 -10.38 -5.02 2.61
C VAL A 61 -11.24 -6.15 3.21
N GLY A 62 -12.43 -5.82 3.67
CA GLY A 62 -13.39 -6.78 4.23
C GLY A 62 -13.10 -7.22 5.67
N PRO A 63 -14.15 -7.73 6.36
CA PRO A 63 -14.09 -8.06 7.78
C PRO A 63 -13.24 -9.32 8.09
N THR A 64 -12.98 -10.15 7.10
CA THR A 64 -12.15 -11.36 7.27
C THR A 64 -10.66 -11.07 7.36
N LEU A 65 -10.21 -9.95 6.78
CA LEU A 65 -8.80 -9.57 6.69
C LEU A 65 -8.45 -8.37 7.58
N SER A 66 -9.44 -7.63 8.09
CA SER A 66 -9.19 -6.37 8.78
C SER A 66 -10.25 -6.04 9.82
N PRO A 67 -9.86 -5.42 10.96
CA PRO A 67 -10.80 -4.79 11.88
C PRO A 67 -11.43 -3.50 11.30
N ASN A 68 -10.89 -2.96 10.21
CA ASN A 68 -11.40 -1.81 9.48
C ASN A 68 -11.83 -2.29 8.06
N PRO A 69 -13.00 -2.94 7.93
CA PRO A 69 -13.39 -3.65 6.70
C PRO A 69 -13.54 -2.72 5.49
N GLU A 70 -13.94 -1.49 5.69
CA GLU A 70 -14.17 -0.49 4.64
C GLU A 70 -12.88 0.20 4.16
N TRP A 71 -11.74 -0.17 4.71
CA TRP A 71 -10.49 0.45 4.30
C TRP A 71 -9.94 -0.15 3.01
N VAL A 72 -9.50 0.73 2.14
CA VAL A 72 -8.73 0.39 0.94
C VAL A 72 -7.39 -0.24 1.34
N SER A 73 -6.93 -1.24 0.59
CA SER A 73 -5.70 -1.96 0.93
C SER A 73 -5.00 -2.55 -0.27
N TYR A 74 -3.68 -2.71 -0.12
CA TYR A 74 -2.89 -3.64 -0.90
C TYR A 74 -2.86 -5.01 -0.22
N LEU A 75 -3.08 -6.06 -1.00
CA LEU A 75 -2.92 -7.45 -0.57
C LEU A 75 -1.86 -8.12 -1.42
N ILE A 76 -0.99 -8.91 -0.81
CA ILE A 76 -0.06 -9.77 -1.55
C ILE A 76 -0.63 -11.17 -1.73
N ARG A 77 -0.24 -11.83 -2.81
CA ARG A 77 -0.45 -13.26 -2.98
C ARG A 77 0.78 -14.01 -2.52
N ASP A 78 0.67 -14.77 -1.45
CA ASP A 78 1.80 -15.53 -0.92
C ASP A 78 2.12 -16.79 -1.74
N THR A 79 3.18 -17.50 -1.38
CA THR A 79 3.62 -18.73 -2.06
C THR A 79 2.63 -19.88 -1.96
N SER A 80 1.69 -19.84 -1.02
CA SER A 80 0.59 -20.81 -0.93
C SER A 80 -0.62 -20.44 -1.79
N GLY A 81 -0.56 -19.28 -2.48
CA GLY A 81 -1.63 -18.73 -3.28
C GLY A 81 -2.70 -17.97 -2.48
N GLN A 82 -2.47 -17.76 -1.18
CA GLN A 82 -3.38 -17.01 -0.30
C GLN A 82 -3.14 -15.52 -0.38
N TRP A 83 -4.24 -14.75 -0.37
CA TRP A 83 -4.18 -13.31 -0.28
C TRP A 83 -4.02 -12.86 1.17
N LYS A 84 -3.07 -11.98 1.43
CA LYS A 84 -2.75 -11.46 2.77
C LYS A 84 -2.55 -9.96 2.77
N ARG A 85 -3.04 -9.33 3.81
CA ARG A 85 -2.77 -7.92 4.09
C ARG A 85 -1.40 -7.80 4.74
N GLN A 86 -0.34 -7.72 3.91
CA GLN A 86 1.06 -7.62 4.32
C GLN A 86 1.81 -6.67 3.40
N THR A 87 2.28 -5.56 3.98
CA THR A 87 2.93 -4.47 3.23
C THR A 87 4.39 -4.22 3.65
N VAL A 88 4.93 -5.05 4.53
CA VAL A 88 6.36 -5.05 4.86
C VAL A 88 7.01 -6.22 4.13
N TRP A 89 7.92 -5.95 3.21
CA TRP A 89 8.50 -6.95 2.31
C TRP A 89 10.01 -6.98 2.39
N LYS A 90 10.58 -8.17 2.35
CA LYS A 90 12.02 -8.39 2.22
C LYS A 90 12.37 -8.76 0.80
N LEU A 91 13.30 -8.01 0.20
CA LEU A 91 13.78 -8.18 -1.17
C LEU A 91 15.32 -8.21 -1.20
N PRO A 92 15.93 -8.93 -2.16
CA PRO A 92 17.37 -8.87 -2.35
C PRO A 92 17.80 -7.51 -2.93
N ALA A 93 19.01 -7.08 -2.59
CA ALA A 93 19.64 -5.93 -3.22
C ALA A 93 19.99 -6.22 -4.69
N HIS A 94 19.96 -5.18 -5.52
CA HIS A 94 20.30 -5.24 -6.94
C HIS A 94 19.52 -6.30 -7.74
N ALA A 95 18.28 -6.55 -7.33
CA ALA A 95 17.37 -7.49 -7.98
C ALA A 95 16.46 -6.82 -8.98
N THR A 96 16.05 -7.56 -9.99
CA THR A 96 14.94 -7.21 -10.89
C THR A 96 13.62 -7.66 -10.25
N VAL A 97 12.69 -6.74 -10.09
CA VAL A 97 11.39 -7.01 -9.46
C VAL A 97 10.27 -6.81 -10.48
N HIS A 98 9.62 -7.92 -10.82
CA HIS A 98 8.45 -7.95 -11.69
C HIS A 98 7.20 -7.88 -10.84
N VAL A 99 6.38 -6.86 -11.06
CA VAL A 99 5.14 -6.64 -10.29
C VAL A 99 3.94 -6.84 -11.19
N THR A 100 2.97 -7.59 -10.69
CA THR A 100 1.62 -7.70 -11.24
C THR A 100 0.64 -7.16 -10.22
N ILE A 101 -0.12 -6.13 -10.60
CA ILE A 101 -1.22 -5.59 -9.79
C ILE A 101 -2.54 -5.96 -10.45
N TYR A 102 -3.43 -6.58 -9.69
CA TYR A 102 -4.83 -6.70 -10.02
C TYR A 102 -5.59 -5.61 -9.26
N ASN A 103 -5.99 -4.56 -9.94
CA ASN A 103 -6.74 -3.47 -9.34
C ASN A 103 -8.24 -3.69 -9.48
N PHE A 104 -8.97 -3.63 -8.36
CA PHE A 104 -10.41 -3.80 -8.26
C PHE A 104 -11.12 -2.50 -7.86
N ASP A 105 -10.39 -1.38 -7.81
CA ASP A 105 -10.93 -0.09 -7.38
C ASP A 105 -11.07 0.89 -8.55
N GLY A 106 -11.95 1.87 -8.39
CA GLY A 106 -12.28 2.89 -9.38
C GLY A 106 -11.27 4.03 -9.46
N ALA A 107 -11.53 5.02 -10.28
CA ALA A 107 -10.73 6.21 -10.41
C ALA A 107 -10.87 7.12 -9.17
N SER A 108 -9.76 7.73 -8.74
CA SER A 108 -9.78 8.67 -7.61
C SER A 108 -10.30 10.06 -7.96
N GLY A 109 -10.33 10.42 -9.25
CA GLY A 109 -10.64 11.77 -9.71
C GLY A 109 -9.55 12.81 -9.40
N LEU A 110 -8.42 12.40 -8.84
CA LEU A 110 -7.29 13.28 -8.56
C LEU A 110 -6.61 13.71 -9.86
N ARG A 111 -6.62 15.00 -10.14
CA ARG A 111 -5.95 15.58 -11.31
C ARG A 111 -4.50 15.93 -10.99
N ASN A 112 -3.61 14.95 -11.10
CA ASN A 112 -2.17 15.16 -10.92
C ASN A 112 -1.38 14.44 -12.02
N ALA A 113 -0.95 15.20 -13.03
CA ALA A 113 -0.19 14.66 -14.15
C ALA A 113 1.18 14.05 -13.75
N TYR A 114 1.73 14.43 -12.63
CA TYR A 114 2.98 13.84 -12.12
C TYR A 114 2.74 12.41 -11.61
N LEU A 115 1.67 12.20 -10.84
CA LEU A 115 1.31 10.89 -10.30
C LEU A 115 0.68 9.96 -11.36
N ALA A 116 0.29 10.49 -12.51
CA ALA A 116 -0.27 9.71 -13.61
C ALA A 116 0.78 9.12 -14.57
N ARG A 117 2.07 9.35 -14.30
CA ARG A 117 3.18 8.88 -15.17
C ARG A 117 4.04 7.87 -14.44
N PRO A 118 4.27 6.66 -15.03
CA PRO A 118 5.23 5.71 -14.50
C PRO A 118 6.64 6.31 -14.46
N GLN A 119 7.34 6.12 -13.34
CA GLN A 119 8.70 6.60 -13.12
C GLN A 119 9.52 5.52 -12.43
N GLY A 120 10.82 5.44 -12.76
CA GLY A 120 11.76 4.52 -12.11
C GLY A 120 11.54 3.05 -12.43
N VAL A 121 10.89 2.76 -13.56
CA VAL A 121 10.63 1.42 -14.10
C VAL A 121 11.15 1.28 -15.51
N ASP A 122 11.27 0.06 -15.99
CA ASP A 122 11.77 -0.23 -17.33
C ASP A 122 10.92 0.47 -18.41
N GLY A 123 11.59 1.19 -19.29
CA GLY A 123 10.95 1.95 -20.35
C GLY A 123 10.07 3.13 -19.89
N ASN A 124 10.04 3.46 -18.59
CA ASN A 124 9.12 4.44 -17.99
C ASN A 124 7.67 4.21 -18.47
N GLN A 125 7.24 2.96 -18.43
CA GLN A 125 5.91 2.54 -18.86
C GLN A 125 5.35 1.45 -17.96
N ILE A 126 4.04 1.34 -17.94
CA ILE A 126 3.28 0.21 -17.39
C ILE A 126 2.61 -0.53 -18.53
N VAL A 127 2.24 -1.78 -18.31
CA VAL A 127 1.38 -2.52 -19.23
C VAL A 127 0.06 -2.77 -18.54
N VAL A 128 -1.02 -2.20 -19.07
CA VAL A 128 -2.39 -2.33 -18.55
C VAL A 128 -3.19 -3.18 -19.53
N ASP A 129 -3.70 -4.32 -19.09
CA ASP A 129 -4.45 -5.29 -19.88
C ASP A 129 -3.75 -5.63 -21.23
N GLY A 130 -2.43 -5.81 -21.17
CA GLY A 130 -1.59 -6.12 -22.33
C GLY A 130 -1.20 -4.91 -23.19
N LYS A 131 -1.64 -3.69 -22.86
CA LYS A 131 -1.31 -2.46 -23.60
C LYS A 131 -0.27 -1.64 -22.84
N ALA A 132 0.87 -1.35 -23.47
CA ALA A 132 1.91 -0.47 -22.91
C ALA A 132 1.43 0.98 -22.86
N MET A 133 1.62 1.64 -21.71
CA MET A 133 1.19 3.01 -21.44
C MET A 133 2.31 3.79 -20.74
N LYS A 134 2.59 5.01 -21.22
CA LYS A 134 3.56 5.95 -20.61
C LYS A 134 2.91 6.98 -19.69
N ALA A 135 1.61 7.02 -19.64
CA ALA A 135 0.80 7.81 -18.73
C ALA A 135 -0.63 7.28 -18.72
N LEU A 136 -1.32 7.44 -17.59
CA LEU A 136 -2.78 7.44 -17.53
C LEU A 136 -3.29 8.88 -17.71
N PRO A 137 -4.57 9.10 -18.07
CA PRO A 137 -5.20 10.39 -17.84
C PRO A 137 -5.02 10.81 -16.38
N PRO A 138 -4.73 12.10 -16.08
CA PRO A 138 -4.42 12.53 -14.72
C PRO A 138 -5.49 12.20 -13.68
N GLU A 139 -6.76 12.17 -14.10
CA GLU A 139 -7.92 11.83 -13.28
C GLU A 139 -8.17 10.34 -13.07
N ASP A 140 -7.52 9.48 -13.87
CA ASP A 140 -7.79 8.05 -13.88
C ASP A 140 -6.92 7.23 -12.93
N ALA A 141 -5.91 7.83 -12.29
CA ALA A 141 -5.13 7.09 -11.32
C ALA A 141 -6.01 6.69 -10.13
N SER A 142 -6.26 5.38 -9.97
CA SER A 142 -6.95 4.81 -8.81
C SER A 142 -6.08 4.97 -7.57
N HIS A 143 -4.86 4.50 -7.65
CA HIS A 143 -3.85 4.50 -6.61
C HIS A 143 -2.48 4.80 -7.18
N THR A 144 -1.46 4.83 -6.31
CA THR A 144 -0.07 4.75 -6.73
C THR A 144 0.68 3.71 -5.90
N PHE A 145 1.53 2.92 -6.56
CA PHE A 145 2.60 2.19 -5.90
C PHE A 145 3.86 3.05 -6.00
N ALA A 146 4.29 3.63 -4.89
CA ALA A 146 5.41 4.57 -4.92
C ALA A 146 6.47 4.27 -3.86
N VAL A 147 7.75 4.24 -4.29
CA VAL A 147 8.94 4.13 -3.43
C VAL A 147 9.86 5.31 -3.76
N PRO A 148 9.60 6.50 -3.18
CA PRO A 148 10.29 7.73 -3.59
C PRO A 148 11.81 7.66 -3.50
N GLN A 149 12.35 6.99 -2.47
CA GLN A 149 13.80 6.86 -2.28
C GLN A 149 14.46 6.03 -3.41
N LEU A 150 13.69 5.18 -4.10
CA LEU A 150 14.15 4.45 -5.29
C LEU A 150 13.86 5.22 -6.59
N GLY A 151 13.08 6.29 -6.52
CA GLY A 151 12.57 7.04 -7.66
C GLY A 151 11.43 6.33 -8.39
N VAL A 152 10.78 5.35 -7.77
CA VAL A 152 9.69 4.57 -8.34
C VAL A 152 8.36 5.24 -7.99
N ILE A 153 7.55 5.57 -8.99
CA ILE A 153 6.17 6.06 -8.85
C ILE A 153 5.35 5.45 -9.98
N ILE A 154 4.38 4.64 -9.64
CA ILE A 154 3.54 3.90 -10.59
C ILE A 154 2.09 4.26 -10.35
N PRO A 155 1.39 4.89 -11.31
CA PRO A 155 -0.05 5.03 -11.26
C PRO A 155 -0.73 3.67 -11.46
N VAL A 156 -1.76 3.38 -10.72
CA VAL A 156 -2.57 2.15 -10.87
C VAL A 156 -3.83 2.49 -11.65
N ALA A 157 -4.06 1.75 -12.75
CA ALA A 157 -5.17 1.97 -13.66
C ALA A 157 -6.51 1.57 -13.00
N PRO A 158 -7.58 2.40 -13.11
CA PRO A 158 -8.86 2.17 -12.46
C PRO A 158 -9.72 1.14 -13.19
N VAL A 159 -10.62 0.50 -12.44
CA VAL A 159 -11.80 -0.14 -13.00
C VAL A 159 -12.82 0.95 -13.36
N GLY A 160 -13.54 0.78 -14.47
CA GLY A 160 -14.61 1.73 -14.82
C GLY A 160 -15.77 1.69 -13.83
N ASP A 161 -16.36 2.85 -13.54
CA ASP A 161 -17.48 2.96 -12.59
C ASP A 161 -18.69 2.13 -13.01
N ASP A 162 -18.90 1.95 -14.31
CA ASP A 162 -19.99 1.15 -14.88
C ASP A 162 -19.65 -0.34 -15.03
N ALA A 163 -18.49 -0.79 -14.55
CA ALA A 163 -18.07 -2.17 -14.71
C ALA A 163 -19.04 -3.12 -13.99
N PRO A 164 -19.56 -4.14 -14.68
CA PRO A 164 -20.43 -5.13 -14.04
C PRO A 164 -19.61 -6.00 -13.08
N ASN A 165 -20.29 -6.57 -12.08
CA ASN A 165 -19.69 -7.55 -11.19
C ASN A 165 -18.44 -7.03 -10.46
N GLN A 166 -18.56 -5.86 -9.85
CA GLN A 166 -17.50 -5.28 -9.01
C GLN A 166 -17.28 -6.09 -7.73
N CYS A 167 -16.08 -6.06 -7.21
CA CYS A 167 -15.74 -6.70 -5.95
C CYS A 167 -16.19 -5.82 -4.77
N GLU A 168 -16.95 -6.38 -3.85
CA GLU A 168 -17.38 -5.67 -2.64
C GLU A 168 -16.31 -5.71 -1.55
N TYR A 169 -15.79 -6.90 -1.24
CA TYR A 169 -14.77 -7.11 -0.20
C TYR A 169 -13.69 -8.08 -0.67
N ALA A 170 -12.46 -7.78 -0.23
CA ALA A 170 -11.31 -8.64 -0.51
C ALA A 170 -11.34 -9.98 0.29
N PRO A 171 -10.68 -11.02 -0.22
CA PRO A 171 -9.94 -11.08 -1.47
C PRO A 171 -10.86 -11.18 -2.68
N CYS A 172 -10.58 -10.35 -3.68
CA CYS A 172 -11.43 -10.26 -4.87
C CYS A 172 -11.19 -11.45 -5.80
N PRO A 173 -12.26 -12.17 -6.22
CA PRO A 173 -12.15 -13.20 -7.23
C PRO A 173 -11.72 -12.62 -8.58
N MET A 174 -10.86 -13.33 -9.32
CA MET A 174 -10.42 -12.92 -10.66
C MET A 174 -11.55 -12.90 -11.70
N SER A 175 -12.72 -13.42 -11.36
CA SER A 175 -13.94 -13.32 -12.17
C SER A 175 -14.69 -12.00 -12.03
N THR A 176 -14.32 -11.18 -11.03
CA THR A 176 -14.88 -9.83 -10.87
C THR A 176 -14.13 -8.81 -11.71
N ALA A 177 -14.76 -7.66 -11.98
CA ALA A 177 -14.16 -6.60 -12.76
C ALA A 177 -12.84 -6.13 -12.13
N HIS A 178 -11.78 -6.11 -12.93
CA HIS A 178 -10.45 -5.66 -12.49
C HIS A 178 -9.62 -5.19 -13.68
N ARG A 179 -8.53 -4.50 -13.36
CA ARG A 179 -7.45 -4.19 -14.32
C ARG A 179 -6.23 -5.00 -13.95
N THR A 180 -5.55 -5.52 -14.96
CA THR A 180 -4.26 -6.17 -14.77
C THR A 180 -3.17 -5.22 -15.20
N GLU A 181 -2.31 -4.84 -14.27
CA GLU A 181 -1.19 -3.95 -14.54
C GLU A 181 0.13 -4.63 -14.21
N THR A 182 1.12 -4.48 -15.09
CA THR A 182 2.47 -5.01 -14.88
C THR A 182 3.54 -3.96 -15.13
N PHE A 183 4.62 -4.04 -14.36
CA PHE A 183 5.82 -3.24 -14.52
C PHE A 183 7.03 -3.93 -13.90
N THR A 184 8.21 -3.44 -14.23
CA THR A 184 9.48 -3.94 -13.68
C THR A 184 10.28 -2.79 -13.11
N PHE A 185 10.76 -2.94 -11.88
CA PHE A 185 11.70 -2.01 -11.27
C PHE A 185 12.93 -2.74 -10.71
N HIS A 186 13.97 -2.00 -10.33
CA HIS A 186 15.19 -2.57 -9.79
C HIS A 186 15.43 -2.08 -8.37
N THR A 187 15.71 -3.02 -7.46
CA THR A 187 16.17 -2.68 -6.11
C THR A 187 17.58 -2.10 -6.19
N LYS A 188 17.90 -1.24 -5.23
CA LYS A 188 19.22 -0.63 -5.11
C LYS A 188 20.00 -1.26 -3.94
N ALA A 189 20.87 -0.46 -3.30
CA ALA A 189 21.62 -0.88 -2.12
C ALA A 189 20.73 -1.37 -0.99
N PRO A 190 21.25 -2.18 -0.07
CA PRO A 190 20.55 -2.55 1.15
C PRO A 190 20.06 -1.33 1.92
N GLY A 191 18.87 -1.44 2.51
CA GLY A 191 18.26 -0.34 3.24
C GLY A 191 16.80 -0.62 3.57
N HIS A 192 16.20 0.32 4.30
CA HIS A 192 14.80 0.31 4.70
C HIS A 192 14.08 1.43 3.96
N TYR A 193 13.24 1.09 2.99
CA TYR A 193 12.59 2.01 2.07
C TYR A 193 11.10 2.01 2.31
N ARG A 194 10.51 3.18 2.52
CA ARG A 194 9.05 3.30 2.64
C ARG A 194 8.41 3.31 1.26
N TRP A 195 7.33 2.55 1.10
CA TRP A 195 6.45 2.64 -0.06
C TRP A 195 5.03 2.95 0.37
N GLN A 196 4.31 3.73 -0.43
CA GLN A 196 2.94 4.14 -0.11
C GLN A 196 2.16 4.60 -1.33
N CYS A 197 0.84 4.72 -1.18
CA CYS A 197 -0.02 5.42 -2.11
C CYS A 197 0.06 6.92 -1.85
N PHE A 198 0.14 7.73 -2.91
CA PHE A 198 0.09 9.21 -2.86
C PHE A 198 -1.22 9.78 -3.43
N VAL A 199 -2.06 8.95 -4.00
CA VAL A 199 -3.44 9.31 -4.32
C VAL A 199 -4.24 9.32 -3.03
N PRO A 200 -5.12 10.29 -2.75
CA PRO A 200 -5.90 10.35 -1.51
C PRO A 200 -6.98 9.26 -1.48
N CYS A 201 -6.56 8.05 -1.18
CA CYS A 201 -7.40 6.87 -1.03
C CYS A 201 -7.95 6.83 0.40
N ALA A 202 -9.15 7.34 0.63
CA ALA A 202 -9.77 7.39 1.94
C ALA A 202 -8.84 7.97 3.03
N ALA A 203 -8.10 9.03 2.71
CA ALA A 203 -7.31 9.79 3.67
C ALA A 203 -8.26 10.53 4.59
N GLY A 204 -8.97 9.79 5.43
CA GLY A 204 -10.00 10.33 6.28
C GLY A 204 -9.61 10.30 7.75
N TRP A 205 -10.19 11.21 8.45
CA TRP A 205 -10.31 11.23 9.89
C TRP A 205 -11.57 10.47 10.36
N ILE A 206 -12.38 9.96 9.43
CA ILE A 206 -13.68 9.30 9.72
C ILE A 206 -13.47 8.02 10.53
N ASP A 207 -12.46 7.20 10.15
CA ASP A 207 -12.14 5.95 10.86
C ASP A 207 -10.80 6.02 11.60
N GLY A 208 -10.32 7.23 11.88
CA GLY A 208 -9.06 7.50 12.54
C GLY A 208 -8.17 8.43 11.73
N PHE A 209 -7.39 9.25 12.43
CA PHE A 209 -6.45 10.17 11.79
C PHE A 209 -5.42 9.42 10.97
N GLY A 210 -5.28 9.81 9.70
CA GLY A 210 -4.36 9.19 8.74
C GLY A 210 -4.97 8.04 7.93
N GLY A 211 -5.97 7.35 8.44
CA GLY A 211 -6.67 6.27 7.73
C GLY A 211 -5.75 5.21 7.10
N PRO A 212 -6.19 4.53 6.03
CA PRO A 212 -5.39 3.50 5.35
C PRO A 212 -4.11 4.04 4.71
N MET A 213 -4.07 5.34 4.34
CA MET A 213 -2.93 5.98 3.69
C MET A 213 -1.66 6.04 4.55
N GLN A 214 -1.79 6.00 5.87
CA GLN A 214 -0.68 6.11 6.82
C GLN A 214 -0.60 4.92 7.78
N THR A 215 -1.35 3.87 7.49
CA THR A 215 -1.37 2.67 8.32
C THR A 215 -0.68 1.53 7.59
N ILE A 216 0.43 1.07 8.16
CA ILE A 216 1.16 -0.10 7.67
C ILE A 216 0.22 -1.31 7.59
N GLY A 217 0.28 -2.03 6.47
CA GLY A 217 -0.61 -3.14 6.20
C GLY A 217 -1.86 -2.78 5.41
N TYR A 218 -1.99 -1.52 4.97
CA TYR A 218 -3.04 -1.06 4.05
C TYR A 218 -2.43 -0.42 2.80
N MET A 219 -2.33 0.92 2.75
CA MET A 219 -1.80 1.66 1.61
C MET A 219 -0.38 2.18 1.87
N ASP A 220 0.26 1.68 2.92
CA ASP A 220 1.59 2.06 3.38
C ASP A 220 2.38 0.83 3.84
N GLY A 221 3.69 0.82 3.61
CA GLY A 221 4.55 -0.29 3.96
C GLY A 221 6.04 0.00 3.80
N PHE A 222 6.84 -1.06 3.94
CA PHE A 222 8.29 -0.98 3.81
C PHE A 222 8.86 -2.06 2.90
N LEU A 223 9.94 -1.72 2.22
CA LEU A 223 10.83 -2.65 1.53
C LEU A 223 12.13 -2.73 2.33
N ASP A 224 12.38 -3.88 2.95
CA ASP A 224 13.66 -4.23 3.56
C ASP A 224 14.54 -4.87 2.50
N ILE A 225 15.41 -4.07 1.90
CA ILE A 225 16.37 -4.55 0.89
C ILE A 225 17.62 -5.04 1.60
N THR A 226 18.01 -6.30 1.37
CA THR A 226 19.14 -6.96 2.06
C THR A 226 20.08 -7.68 1.09
#